data_73095fed0ed5ce87b267963d0480218a
#
_entry.id   73095fed0ed5ce87b267963d0480218a
#
_cell.length_a   1.000
_cell.length_b   1.000
_cell.length_c   1.000
_cell.angle_alpha   90.00
_cell.angle_beta   90.00
_cell.angle_gamma   90.00
#
_symmetry.space_group_name_H-M   'P 1'
#
loop_
_entity.id
_entity.type
_entity.pdbx_description
1 polymer ?
#
loop_
_entity_poly.entity_id
_entity_poly.type
_entity_poly.pdbx_seq_one_letter_code
_entity_poly.pdbx_strand_id
1 'polypeptide(L)'
;MPLSNVEFTGYEIHMGESRRKDGATASTFTCDSVTGTEKTEGTFRKNVCGTNVHGIFDKEDVAMGLVRAVGEKKGIDVSDMAGVDFAAFKETQYNILASELRKHLDMTRIYEILEEGIETEGEAQE
;
A
#
# COMPACT_ATOMS: atom_id res chain seq x y z
N MET A 1 9.16 11.03 17.77
CA MET A 1 9.18 10.32 16.47
C MET A 1 8.81 11.31 15.38
N PRO A 2 9.49 11.34 14.25
CA PRO A 2 9.17 12.27 13.16
C PRO A 2 7.82 11.99 12.46
N LEU A 3 7.21 10.84 12.70
CA LEU A 3 5.95 10.40 12.13
C LEU A 3 4.88 10.08 13.20
N SER A 4 4.88 10.78 14.32
CA SER A 4 3.84 10.61 15.33
C SER A 4 2.50 11.15 14.84
N ASN A 5 1.44 10.34 15.00
CA ASN A 5 0.06 10.67 14.65
C ASN A 5 -0.21 10.86 13.13
N VAL A 6 0.54 10.20 12.26
CA VAL A 6 0.22 10.13 10.83
C VAL A 6 -0.62 8.89 10.59
N GLU A 7 -1.83 9.09 10.10
CA GLU A 7 -2.72 8.01 9.69
C GLU A 7 -2.43 7.58 8.25
N PHE A 8 -2.48 6.29 8.01
CA PHE A 8 -2.31 5.71 6.68
C PHE A 8 -3.13 4.42 6.55
N THR A 9 -3.39 4.00 5.33
CA THR A 9 -3.99 2.72 5.01
C THR A 9 -2.95 1.82 4.36
N GLY A 10 -2.94 0.55 4.72
CA GLY A 10 -2.02 -0.42 4.17
C GLY A 10 -2.55 -1.84 4.32
N TYR A 11 -1.74 -2.82 4.02
CA TYR A 11 -2.11 -4.23 4.17
C TYR A 11 -0.93 -5.04 4.70
N GLU A 12 -1.23 -6.12 5.40
CA GLU A 12 -0.24 -7.07 5.88
C GLU A 12 -0.37 -8.40 5.14
N ILE A 13 0.73 -8.88 4.59
CA ILE A 13 0.85 -10.23 4.01
C ILE A 13 2.12 -10.86 4.59
N HIS A 14 2.00 -11.55 5.70
CA HIS A 14 3.10 -12.32 6.25
C HIS A 14 2.60 -13.55 7.01
N MET A 15 3.46 -14.57 7.08
CA MET A 15 3.24 -15.78 7.84
C MET A 15 4.01 -15.71 9.16
N GLY A 16 3.39 -16.17 10.24
CA GLY A 16 4.02 -16.22 11.55
C GLY A 16 3.80 -14.99 12.41
N GLU A 17 4.45 -14.95 13.55
CA GLU A 17 4.34 -13.89 14.56
C GLU A 17 5.68 -13.17 14.75
N SER A 18 5.66 -11.85 14.54
CA SER A 18 6.82 -10.99 14.80
C SER A 18 6.84 -10.58 16.27
N ARG A 19 7.93 -10.92 16.98
CA ARG A 19 8.12 -10.54 18.38
C ARG A 19 9.21 -9.49 18.52
N ARG A 20 8.87 -8.41 19.21
CA ARG A 20 9.82 -7.36 19.55
C ARG A 20 10.83 -7.86 20.60
N LYS A 21 12.09 -7.54 20.40
CA LYS A 21 13.15 -7.77 21.41
C LYS A 21 13.14 -6.65 22.46
N ASP A 22 13.77 -6.91 23.58
CA ASP A 22 13.90 -5.97 24.69
C ASP A 22 14.44 -4.59 24.26
N GLY A 23 13.85 -3.55 24.80
CA GLY A 23 14.20 -2.15 24.51
C GLY A 23 13.67 -1.62 23.17
N ALA A 24 12.83 -2.37 22.46
CA ALA A 24 12.11 -1.90 21.29
C ALA A 24 10.66 -1.61 21.63
N THR A 25 10.10 -0.55 21.04
CA THR A 25 8.68 -0.16 21.16
C THR A 25 7.95 -0.50 19.85
N ALA A 26 6.61 -0.53 19.90
CA ALA A 26 5.81 -0.61 18.68
C ALA A 26 6.02 0.65 17.83
N SER A 27 6.09 0.47 16.51
CA SER A 27 6.17 1.58 15.56
C SER A 27 4.80 2.05 15.12
N THR A 28 3.82 1.16 15.14
CA THR A 28 2.51 1.36 14.51
C THR A 28 1.41 0.80 15.41
N PHE A 29 0.28 1.45 15.42
CA PHE A 29 -0.98 0.93 15.91
C PHE A 29 -1.88 0.69 14.69
N THR A 30 -2.41 -0.50 14.56
CA THR A 30 -3.25 -0.90 13.44
C THR A 30 -4.63 -1.30 13.91
N CYS A 31 -5.63 -0.97 13.09
CA CYS A 31 -7.00 -1.43 13.22
C CYS A 31 -7.41 -2.11 11.92
N ASP A 32 -7.79 -3.37 11.99
CA ASP A 32 -8.26 -4.11 10.82
C ASP A 32 -9.62 -3.58 10.37
N SER A 33 -9.72 -3.16 9.11
CA SER A 33 -10.92 -2.51 8.58
C SER A 33 -12.14 -3.43 8.43
N VAL A 34 -11.93 -4.75 8.45
CA VAL A 34 -13.01 -5.75 8.31
C VAL A 34 -13.45 -6.26 9.68
N THR A 35 -12.50 -6.60 10.53
CA THR A 35 -12.78 -7.23 11.83
C THR A 35 -12.85 -6.24 12.99
N GLY A 36 -12.32 -5.03 12.82
CA GLY A 36 -12.14 -4.05 13.90
C GLY A 36 -11.07 -4.46 14.91
N THR A 37 -10.26 -5.47 14.61
CA THR A 37 -9.22 -5.94 15.52
C THR A 37 -8.09 -4.94 15.61
N GLU A 38 -7.77 -4.53 16.81
CA GLU A 38 -6.69 -3.57 17.10
C GLU A 38 -5.45 -4.30 17.61
N LYS A 39 -4.29 -3.88 17.11
CA LYS A 39 -3.00 -4.39 17.60
C LYS A 39 -1.89 -3.37 17.46
N THR A 40 -0.83 -3.54 18.24
CA THR A 40 0.42 -2.83 18.03
C THR A 40 1.35 -3.65 17.16
N GLU A 41 1.87 -3.05 16.10
CA GLU A 41 2.66 -3.69 15.08
C GLU A 41 4.03 -2.99 14.93
N GLY A 42 4.94 -3.70 14.26
CA GLY A 42 6.25 -3.18 13.92
C GLY A 42 7.18 -2.98 15.10
N THR A 43 8.30 -2.36 14.84
CA THR A 43 9.33 -2.14 15.83
C THR A 43 10.03 -0.79 15.62
N PHE A 44 10.32 -0.11 16.71
CA PHE A 44 11.09 1.13 16.71
C PHE A 44 12.16 1.08 17.79
N ARG A 45 13.38 1.36 17.40
CA ARG A 45 14.51 1.49 18.34
C ARG A 45 15.50 2.52 17.80
N LYS A 46 15.73 3.60 18.54
CA LYS A 46 16.61 4.71 18.13
C LYS A 46 16.17 5.32 16.79
N ASN A 47 16.93 5.09 15.72
CA ASN A 47 16.69 5.57 14.36
C ASN A 47 16.32 4.44 13.39
N VAL A 48 16.00 3.26 13.91
CA VAL A 48 15.55 2.11 13.11
C VAL A 48 14.08 1.90 13.36
N CYS A 49 13.32 1.83 12.29
CA CYS A 49 11.88 1.53 12.30
C CYS A 49 11.63 0.40 11.29
N GLY A 50 10.80 -0.55 11.66
CA GLY A 50 10.35 -1.63 10.80
C GLY A 50 8.87 -1.88 11.02
N THR A 51 8.17 -2.25 9.97
CA THR A 51 6.76 -2.63 9.98
C THR A 51 6.50 -3.72 8.95
N ASN A 52 5.50 -4.57 9.17
CA ASN A 52 4.99 -5.52 8.20
C ASN A 52 3.84 -4.95 7.36
N VAL A 53 3.43 -3.71 7.65
CA VAL A 53 2.38 -3.04 6.86
C VAL A 53 2.97 -2.55 5.55
N HIS A 54 2.44 -3.06 4.46
CA HIS A 54 2.78 -2.65 3.10
C HIS A 54 1.98 -1.41 2.70
N GLY A 55 2.51 -0.62 1.76
CA GLY A 55 1.83 0.55 1.22
C GLY A 55 1.92 1.81 2.09
N ILE A 56 2.68 1.80 3.19
CA ILE A 56 2.77 2.96 4.10
C ILE A 56 3.27 4.24 3.41
N PHE A 57 4.12 4.10 2.38
CA PHE A 57 4.66 5.23 1.62
C PHE A 57 3.75 5.71 0.48
N ASP A 58 2.62 5.03 0.24
CA ASP A 58 1.59 5.50 -0.68
C ASP A 58 0.88 6.74 -0.14
N LYS A 59 0.93 6.94 1.18
CA LYS A 59 0.44 8.15 1.84
C LYS A 59 1.53 9.23 1.80
N GLU A 60 1.23 10.34 1.15
CA GLU A 60 2.13 11.48 1.00
C GLU A 60 2.70 11.95 2.35
N ASP A 61 1.86 12.09 3.37
CA ASP A 61 2.25 12.57 4.69
C ASP A 61 3.31 11.69 5.36
N VAL A 62 3.27 10.36 5.13
CA VAL A 62 4.28 9.42 5.64
C VAL A 62 5.60 9.63 4.92
N ALA A 63 5.58 9.66 3.59
CA ALA A 63 6.78 9.84 2.78
C ALA A 63 7.44 11.20 3.07
N MET A 64 6.67 12.29 3.05
CA MET A 64 7.17 13.63 3.30
C MET A 64 7.60 13.83 4.75
N GLY A 65 6.91 13.23 5.71
CA GLY A 65 7.32 13.26 7.12
C GLY A 65 8.71 12.63 7.32
N LEU A 66 8.99 11.52 6.62
CA LEU A 66 10.31 10.90 6.64
C LEU A 66 11.38 11.78 5.96
N VAL A 67 11.07 12.35 4.79
CA VAL A 67 11.97 13.26 4.08
C VAL A 67 12.32 14.47 4.93
N ARG A 68 11.33 15.11 5.57
CA ARG A 68 11.54 16.25 6.48
C ARG A 68 12.42 15.87 7.67
N ALA A 69 12.15 14.73 8.30
CA ALA A 69 12.95 14.27 9.44
C ALA A 69 14.41 13.98 9.09
N VAL A 70 14.67 13.42 7.91
CA VAL A 70 16.04 13.18 7.42
C VAL A 70 16.70 14.51 7.01
N GLY A 71 15.98 15.39 6.33
CA GLY A 71 16.45 16.72 5.95
C GLY A 71 16.88 17.53 7.17
N GLU A 72 16.04 17.63 8.18
CA GLU A 72 16.33 18.31 9.43
C GLU A 72 17.60 17.76 10.10
N LYS A 73 17.70 16.45 10.20
CA LYS A 73 18.90 15.79 10.78
C LYS A 73 20.17 16.04 10.01
N LYS A 74 20.07 16.25 8.69
CA LYS A 74 21.19 16.49 7.79
C LYS A 74 21.46 17.97 7.53
N GLY A 75 20.64 18.87 8.03
CA GLY A 75 20.72 20.30 7.75
C GLY A 75 20.40 20.63 6.28
N ILE A 76 19.56 19.83 5.64
CA ILE A 76 19.12 20.01 4.25
C ILE A 76 17.74 20.65 4.30
N ASP A 77 17.58 21.79 3.63
CA ASP A 77 16.27 22.40 3.44
C ASP A 77 15.44 21.57 2.44
N VAL A 78 14.28 21.15 2.88
CA VAL A 78 13.32 20.36 2.12
C VAL A 78 11.94 21.04 2.07
N SER A 79 11.89 22.34 2.40
CA SER A 79 10.63 23.10 2.47
C SER A 79 9.90 23.18 1.12
N ASP A 80 10.64 23.24 0.03
CA ASP A 80 10.10 23.32 -1.32
C ASP A 80 9.77 21.95 -1.95
N MET A 81 10.04 20.86 -1.24
CA MET A 81 9.71 19.51 -1.71
C MET A 81 8.23 19.23 -1.49
N ALA A 82 7.54 18.86 -2.57
CA ALA A 82 6.17 18.33 -2.52
C ALA A 82 6.20 16.81 -2.58
N GLY A 83 5.29 16.19 -1.86
CA GLY A 83 5.05 14.76 -1.99
C GLY A 83 4.28 14.45 -3.28
N VAL A 84 4.25 13.17 -3.63
CA VAL A 84 3.44 12.66 -4.73
C VAL A 84 2.19 12.01 -4.15
N ASP A 85 1.02 12.46 -4.58
CA ASP A 85 -0.21 11.69 -4.37
C ASP A 85 -0.13 10.41 -5.21
N PHE A 86 0.36 9.35 -4.58
CA PHE A 86 0.61 8.08 -5.25
C PHE A 86 -0.70 7.38 -5.65
N ALA A 87 -1.80 7.62 -4.95
CA ALA A 87 -3.11 7.11 -5.30
C ALA A 87 -3.62 7.73 -6.61
N ALA A 88 -3.56 9.05 -6.72
CA ALA A 88 -3.93 9.77 -7.95
C ALA A 88 -2.99 9.43 -9.11
N PHE A 89 -1.70 9.25 -8.84
CA PHE A 89 -0.74 8.79 -9.85
C PHE A 89 -1.11 7.40 -10.38
N LYS A 90 -1.36 6.42 -9.50
CA LYS A 90 -1.77 5.05 -9.92
C LYS A 90 -3.05 5.09 -10.76
N GLU A 91 -4.06 5.83 -10.33
CA GLU A 91 -5.33 5.96 -11.05
C GLU A 91 -5.11 6.52 -12.47
N THR A 92 -4.24 7.52 -12.60
CA THR A 92 -3.86 8.06 -13.90
C THR A 92 -3.20 7.00 -14.79
N GLN A 93 -2.27 6.20 -14.24
CA GLN A 93 -1.60 5.14 -14.99
C GLN A 93 -2.57 4.02 -15.40
N TYR A 94 -3.51 3.64 -14.53
CA TYR A 94 -4.55 2.66 -14.86
C TYR A 94 -5.47 3.16 -15.98
N ASN A 95 -5.85 4.43 -15.97
CA ASN A 95 -6.67 5.02 -17.03
C ASN A 95 -5.94 5.06 -18.38
N ILE A 96 -4.63 5.37 -18.37
CA ILE A 96 -3.79 5.29 -19.58
C ILE A 96 -3.76 3.85 -20.11
N LEU A 97 -3.45 2.88 -19.25
CA LEU A 97 -3.41 1.46 -19.61
C LEU A 97 -4.77 0.99 -20.16
N ALA A 98 -5.86 1.29 -19.47
CA ALA A 98 -7.21 0.93 -19.91
C ALA A 98 -7.56 1.55 -21.27
N SER A 99 -7.14 2.80 -21.51
CA SER A 99 -7.33 3.47 -22.80
C SER A 99 -6.56 2.77 -23.92
N GLU A 100 -5.31 2.39 -23.66
CA GLU A 100 -4.51 1.67 -24.66
C GLU A 100 -5.06 0.27 -24.93
N LEU A 101 -5.46 -0.48 -23.90
CA LEU A 101 -6.08 -1.79 -24.09
C LEU A 101 -7.34 -1.73 -24.95
N ARG A 102 -8.22 -0.75 -24.71
CA ARG A 102 -9.45 -0.56 -25.50
C ARG A 102 -9.20 -0.27 -26.98
N LYS A 103 -8.05 0.29 -27.34
CA LYS A 103 -7.69 0.54 -28.76
C LYS A 103 -7.23 -0.72 -29.48
N HIS A 104 -6.74 -1.71 -28.76
CA HIS A 104 -6.08 -2.88 -29.32
C HIS A 104 -6.83 -4.21 -29.10
N LEU A 105 -7.85 -4.20 -28.25
CA LEU A 105 -8.68 -5.37 -27.94
C LEU A 105 -10.09 -5.20 -28.51
N ASP A 106 -10.67 -6.30 -28.97
CA ASP A 106 -12.10 -6.37 -29.28
C ASP A 106 -12.91 -6.41 -27.98
N MET A 107 -13.21 -5.23 -27.47
CA MET A 107 -13.94 -5.08 -26.20
C MET A 107 -15.35 -5.65 -26.28
N THR A 108 -15.99 -5.60 -27.45
CA THR A 108 -17.33 -6.16 -27.65
C THR A 108 -17.29 -7.66 -27.43
N ARG A 109 -16.32 -8.34 -28.08
CA ARG A 109 -16.17 -9.78 -27.92
C ARG A 109 -15.81 -10.19 -26.49
N ILE A 110 -15.01 -9.38 -25.78
CA ILE A 110 -14.69 -9.62 -24.37
C ILE A 110 -15.96 -9.57 -23.50
N TYR A 111 -16.81 -8.57 -23.68
CA TYR A 111 -18.06 -8.47 -22.93
C TYR A 111 -19.05 -9.59 -23.28
N GLU A 112 -19.15 -9.98 -24.54
CA GLU A 112 -19.95 -11.16 -24.94
C GLU A 112 -19.49 -12.42 -24.20
N ILE A 113 -18.19 -12.71 -24.17
CA ILE A 113 -17.63 -13.86 -23.44
C ILE A 113 -17.94 -13.79 -21.95
N LEU A 114 -17.89 -12.59 -21.35
CA LEU A 114 -18.21 -12.42 -19.94
C LEU A 114 -19.71 -12.65 -19.63
N GLU A 115 -20.59 -12.30 -20.54
CA GLU A 115 -22.05 -12.49 -20.41
C GLU A 115 -22.47 -13.93 -20.71
N GLU A 116 -21.93 -14.54 -21.76
CA GLU A 116 -22.24 -15.91 -22.21
C GLU A 116 -21.58 -16.97 -21.31
N GLY A 117 -20.48 -16.62 -20.64
CA GLY A 117 -19.63 -17.55 -19.93
C GLY A 117 -18.71 -18.34 -20.88
N ILE A 118 -17.86 -19.19 -20.28
CA ILE A 118 -17.07 -20.15 -21.03
C ILE A 118 -17.84 -21.48 -20.98
N GLU A 119 -18.29 -21.99 -22.12
CA GLU A 119 -18.73 -23.38 -22.19
C GLU A 119 -17.51 -24.25 -21.87
N THR A 120 -17.49 -24.82 -20.67
CA THR A 120 -16.50 -25.84 -20.33
C THR A 120 -16.89 -27.12 -21.11
N GLU A 121 -16.20 -27.38 -22.22
CA GLU A 121 -16.23 -28.72 -22.82
C GLU A 121 -15.70 -29.72 -21.80
N GLY A 122 -16.58 -30.55 -21.27
CA GLY A 122 -16.14 -31.72 -20.55
C GLY A 122 -16.73 -31.97 -19.16
N GLU A 123 -18.04 -32.18 -19.05
CA GLU A 123 -18.50 -33.30 -18.25
C GLU A 123 -18.89 -34.42 -19.20
N ALA A 124 -17.87 -35.13 -19.69
CA ALA A 124 -18.09 -36.45 -20.28
C ALA A 124 -18.56 -37.34 -19.13
N GLN A 125 -19.80 -37.80 -19.27
CA GLN A 125 -20.46 -38.79 -18.45
C GLN A 125 -19.57 -40.02 -18.22
N GLU A 126 -19.33 -40.39 -16.98
CA GLU A 126 -19.20 -41.77 -16.53
C GLU A 126 -20.40 -42.16 -15.68
#